data_df4ec7e8c166b5022f45c9a76e4be618
#
_entry.id   df4ec7e8c166b5022f45c9a76e4be618
#
_cell.length_a   1.000
_cell.length_b   1.000
_cell.length_c   1.000
_cell.angle_alpha   90.00
_cell.angle_beta   90.00
_cell.angle_gamma   90.00
#
_symmetry.space_group_name_H-M   'P 1'
#
loop_
_entity.id
_entity.type
_entity.pdbx_description
1 polymer ?
#
loop_
_entity_poly.entity_id
_entity_poly.type
_entity_poly.pdbx_seq_one_letter_code
_entity_poly.pdbx_strand_id
1 'polypeptide(L)'
;RLVDNLVQRKELERRLRETELWLGTVDGALSALTEQERLVLRRMYMEPGRGNLDRLCEELELEKSMVYRRRDGALERFTSALYGI
;
A
#
# COMPACT_ATOMS: atom_id res chain seq x y z
N ARG A 1 -0.14 -32.12 -21.58
CA ARG A 1 -0.99 -32.76 -20.83
C ARG A 1 -0.45 -33.03 -19.46
N LEU A 2 0.06 -34.17 -19.08
CA LEU A 2 0.62 -34.28 -17.72
C LEU A 2 1.84 -33.37 -17.55
N VAL A 3 2.71 -33.29 -18.54
CA VAL A 3 3.89 -32.43 -18.54
C VAL A 3 3.48 -30.94 -18.55
N ASP A 4 2.48 -30.61 -19.36
CA ASP A 4 1.96 -29.25 -19.44
C ASP A 4 1.38 -28.79 -18.09
N ASN A 5 0.65 -29.66 -17.40
CA ASN A 5 0.09 -29.39 -16.10
C ASN A 5 1.17 -29.16 -15.04
N LEU A 6 2.25 -29.92 -15.09
CA LEU A 6 3.38 -29.75 -14.18
C LEU A 6 4.09 -28.39 -14.40
N VAL A 7 4.29 -28.02 -15.67
CA VAL A 7 4.90 -26.73 -16.03
C VAL A 7 4.01 -25.59 -15.56
N GLN A 8 2.70 -25.66 -15.79
CA GLN A 8 1.75 -24.65 -15.34
C GLN A 8 1.74 -24.52 -13.82
N ARG A 9 1.78 -25.65 -13.11
CA ARG A 9 1.82 -25.66 -11.65
C ARG A 9 3.07 -24.97 -11.11
N LYS A 10 4.24 -25.27 -11.67
CA LYS A 10 5.49 -24.65 -11.28
C LYS A 10 5.48 -23.15 -11.53
N GLU A 11 4.90 -22.73 -12.64
CA GLU A 11 4.77 -21.31 -12.98
C GLU A 11 3.87 -20.60 -11.99
N LEU A 12 2.74 -21.20 -11.61
CA LEU A 12 1.83 -20.64 -10.60
C LEU A 12 2.51 -20.54 -9.22
N GLU A 13 3.25 -21.58 -8.82
CA GLU A 13 3.99 -21.58 -7.56
C GLU A 13 5.03 -20.45 -7.55
N ARG A 14 5.74 -20.23 -8.66
CA ARG A 14 6.71 -19.15 -8.78
C ARG A 14 6.05 -17.80 -8.64
N ARG A 15 4.92 -17.57 -9.33
CA ARG A 15 4.17 -16.31 -9.25
C ARG A 15 3.64 -16.05 -7.86
N LEU A 16 3.17 -17.08 -7.17
CA LEU A 16 2.72 -16.96 -5.78
C LEU A 16 3.86 -16.52 -4.87
N ARG A 17 5.04 -17.12 -5.01
CA ARG A 17 6.21 -16.73 -4.22
C ARG A 17 6.63 -15.29 -4.49
N GLU A 18 6.61 -14.86 -5.75
CA GLU A 18 6.92 -13.49 -6.13
C GLU A 18 5.92 -12.51 -5.51
N THR A 19 4.62 -12.87 -5.55
CA THR A 19 3.56 -12.07 -4.95
C THR A 19 3.71 -11.98 -3.44
N GLU A 20 4.03 -13.08 -2.77
CA GLU A 20 4.27 -13.09 -1.32
C GLU A 20 5.45 -12.21 -0.93
N LEU A 21 6.54 -12.27 -1.70
CA LEU A 21 7.71 -11.42 -1.48
C LEU A 21 7.37 -9.95 -1.69
N TRP A 22 6.60 -9.66 -2.73
CA TRP A 22 6.16 -8.29 -3.00
C TRP A 22 5.28 -7.75 -1.88
N LEU A 23 4.29 -8.54 -1.42
CA LEU A 23 3.41 -8.16 -0.32
C LEU A 23 4.21 -7.92 0.96
N GLY A 24 5.19 -8.77 1.25
CA GLY A 24 6.08 -8.58 2.39
C GLY A 24 6.87 -7.28 2.29
N THR A 25 7.32 -6.92 1.10
CA THR A 25 8.03 -5.66 0.85
C THR A 25 7.09 -4.46 1.07
N VAL A 26 5.86 -4.54 0.58
CA VAL A 26 4.84 -3.50 0.78
C VAL A 26 4.51 -3.34 2.27
N ASP A 27 4.31 -4.44 2.98
CA ASP A 27 4.04 -4.42 4.42
C ASP A 27 5.19 -3.79 5.19
N GLY A 28 6.43 -4.13 4.82
CA GLY A 28 7.62 -3.52 5.42
C GLY A 28 7.68 -2.02 5.18
N ALA A 29 7.36 -1.58 3.96
CA ALA A 29 7.33 -0.16 3.61
C ALA A 29 6.23 0.57 4.40
N LEU A 30 5.05 -0.03 4.54
CA LEU A 30 3.96 0.53 5.35
C LEU A 30 4.35 0.64 6.82
N SER A 31 5.12 -0.31 7.33
CA SER A 31 5.59 -0.29 8.72
C SER A 31 6.55 0.86 9.00
N ALA A 32 7.21 1.40 7.99
CA ALA A 32 8.09 2.56 8.13
C ALA A 32 7.33 3.88 8.31
N LEU A 33 6.03 3.87 8.09
CA LEU A 33 5.18 5.05 8.20
C LEU A 33 4.61 5.20 9.62
N THR A 34 4.24 6.43 9.98
CA THR A 34 3.49 6.68 11.21
C THR A 34 2.07 6.13 11.06
N GLU A 35 1.35 5.97 12.17
CA GLU A 35 -0.04 5.52 12.14
C GLU A 35 -0.92 6.47 11.32
N GLN A 36 -0.71 7.78 11.47
CA GLN A 36 -1.45 8.79 10.73
C GLN A 36 -1.19 8.70 9.23
N GLU A 37 0.07 8.51 8.85
CA GLU A 37 0.45 8.35 7.44
C GLU A 37 -0.17 7.09 6.82
N ARG A 38 -0.13 5.97 7.56
CA ARG A 38 -0.79 4.73 7.12
C ARG A 38 -2.28 4.92 6.95
N LEU A 39 -2.92 5.60 7.89
CA LEU A 39 -4.36 5.88 7.83
C LEU A 39 -4.70 6.70 6.60
N VAL A 40 -3.95 7.75 6.31
CA VAL A 40 -4.16 8.59 5.14
C VAL A 40 -4.09 7.77 3.85
N LEU A 41 -3.04 6.96 3.69
CA LEU A 41 -2.88 6.14 2.49
C LEU A 41 -3.96 5.08 2.39
N ARG A 42 -4.32 4.45 3.50
CA ARG A 42 -5.37 3.43 3.52
C ARG A 42 -6.70 4.00 3.07
N ARG A 43 -7.10 5.13 3.64
CA ARG A 43 -8.39 5.76 3.33
C ARG A 43 -8.45 6.30 1.91
N MET A 44 -7.35 6.81 1.40
CA MET A 44 -7.34 7.42 0.07
C MET A 44 -7.19 6.41 -1.06
N TYR A 45 -6.46 5.30 -0.83
CA TYR A 45 -6.11 4.37 -1.90
C TYR A 45 -6.59 2.94 -1.69
N MET A 46 -6.65 2.47 -0.45
CA MET A 46 -6.97 1.06 -0.16
C MET A 46 -8.44 0.82 0.16
N GLU A 47 -9.12 1.84 0.70
CA GLU A 47 -10.53 1.77 1.05
C GLU A 47 -11.29 2.88 0.30
N PRO A 48 -11.40 2.81 -1.05
CA PRO A 48 -12.04 3.87 -1.81
C PRO A 48 -13.52 3.96 -1.49
N GLY A 49 -14.02 5.17 -1.34
CA GLY A 49 -15.42 5.45 -1.09
C GLY A 49 -15.69 6.93 -1.21
N ARG A 50 -16.95 7.29 -1.43
CA ARG A 50 -17.35 8.69 -1.51
C ARG A 50 -17.23 9.33 -0.13
N GLY A 51 -16.69 10.54 -0.10
CA GLY A 51 -16.55 11.30 1.13
C GLY A 51 -15.43 10.84 2.04
N ASN A 52 -14.54 9.95 1.58
CA ASN A 52 -13.39 9.51 2.36
C ASN A 52 -12.48 10.66 2.78
N LEU A 53 -12.28 11.64 1.89
CA LEU A 53 -11.47 12.80 2.20
C LEU A 53 -12.08 13.61 3.33
N ASP A 54 -13.41 13.85 3.27
CA ASP A 54 -14.11 14.61 4.31
C ASP A 54 -14.07 13.87 5.64
N ARG A 55 -14.30 12.55 5.63
CA ARG A 55 -14.18 11.72 6.83
C ARG A 55 -12.78 11.76 7.42
N LEU A 56 -11.77 11.71 6.55
CA LEU A 56 -10.38 11.75 6.98
C LEU A 56 -10.04 13.10 7.62
N CYS A 57 -10.54 14.19 7.04
CA CYS A 57 -10.39 15.51 7.63
C CYS A 57 -11.00 15.58 9.03
N GLU A 58 -12.19 15.00 9.20
CA GLU A 58 -12.86 14.93 10.49
C GLU A 58 -12.08 14.08 11.50
N GLU A 59 -11.67 12.88 11.09
CA GLU A 59 -10.92 11.96 11.96
C GLU A 59 -9.60 12.55 12.44
N LEU A 60 -8.89 13.25 11.55
CA LEU A 60 -7.58 13.83 11.86
C LEU A 60 -7.67 15.27 12.38
N GLU A 61 -8.85 15.87 12.33
CA GLU A 61 -9.07 17.26 12.69
C GLU A 61 -8.15 18.21 11.90
N LEU A 62 -8.00 17.92 10.60
CA LEU A 62 -7.15 18.66 9.68
C LEU A 62 -7.97 19.22 8.51
N GLU A 63 -7.52 20.34 7.95
CA GLU A 63 -8.04 20.89 6.72
C GLU A 63 -7.60 20.03 5.53
N LYS A 64 -8.33 20.12 4.42
CA LYS A 64 -8.02 19.35 3.19
C LYS A 64 -6.58 19.54 2.73
N SER A 65 -6.07 20.78 2.75
CA SER A 65 -4.70 21.08 2.35
C SER A 65 -3.68 20.34 3.20
N MET A 66 -3.94 20.23 4.50
CA MET A 66 -3.06 19.49 5.41
C MET A 66 -3.12 18.00 5.19
N VAL A 67 -4.30 17.46 4.89
CA VAL A 67 -4.45 16.03 4.54
C VAL A 67 -3.67 15.71 3.29
N TYR A 68 -3.74 16.56 2.26
CA TYR A 68 -2.95 16.38 1.04
C TYR A 68 -1.44 16.43 1.29
N ARG A 69 -0.99 17.31 2.18
CA ARG A 69 0.42 17.36 2.58
C ARG A 69 0.85 16.09 3.30
N ARG A 70 0.00 15.57 4.18
CA ARG A 70 0.26 14.29 4.87
C ARG A 70 0.33 13.14 3.87
N ARG A 71 -0.57 13.14 2.89
CA ARG A 71 -0.55 12.16 1.81
C ARG A 71 0.77 12.21 1.05
N ASP A 72 1.19 13.39 0.64
CA ASP A 72 2.42 13.55 -0.14
C ASP A 72 3.65 13.10 0.64
N GLY A 73 3.74 13.46 1.92
CA GLY A 73 4.81 12.99 2.80
C GLY A 73 4.78 11.49 3.01
N ALA A 74 3.58 10.93 3.18
CA ALA A 74 3.41 9.48 3.35
C ALA A 74 3.82 8.72 2.09
N LEU A 75 3.43 9.21 0.91
CA LEU A 75 3.83 8.60 -0.36
C LEU A 75 5.34 8.66 -0.57
N GLU A 76 5.96 9.76 -0.22
CA GLU A 76 7.40 9.94 -0.32
C GLU A 76 8.14 8.94 0.57
N ARG A 77 7.73 8.83 1.83
CA ARG A 77 8.32 7.86 2.77
C ARG A 77 8.07 6.43 2.36
N PHE A 78 6.86 6.14 1.90
CA PHE A 78 6.51 4.81 1.41
C PHE A 78 7.40 4.43 0.23
N THR A 79 7.56 5.33 -0.73
CA THR A 79 8.39 5.11 -1.91
C THR A 79 9.85 4.89 -1.52
N SER A 80 10.37 5.71 -0.61
CA SER A 80 11.75 5.55 -0.12
C SER A 80 11.96 4.22 0.58
N ALA A 81 11.01 3.81 1.42
CA ALA A 81 11.09 2.53 2.13
C ALA A 81 10.98 1.35 1.17
N LEU A 82 10.11 1.47 0.15
CA LEU A 82 9.89 0.41 -0.82
C LEU A 82 11.09 0.19 -1.74
N TYR A 83 11.71 1.27 -2.19
CA TYR A 83 12.82 1.21 -3.16
C TYR A 83 14.20 1.41 -2.54
N GLY A 84 14.28 1.68 -1.25
CA GLY A 84 15.55 1.85 -0.56
C GLY A 84 16.29 3.14 -0.90
N ILE A 85 15.57 4.17 -1.29
CA ILE A 85 16.15 5.46 -1.68
C ILE A 85 15.87 6.57 -0.68
#